data_2d9a3dcfb6edc82028e30b9334da7ee5
#
_entry.id   2d9a3dcfb6edc82028e30b9334da7ee5
#
_cell.length_a   1.000
_cell.length_b   1.000
_cell.length_c   1.000
_cell.angle_alpha   90.00
_cell.angle_beta   90.00
_cell.angle_gamma   90.00
#
_symmetry.space_group_name_H-M   'P 1'
#
loop_
_entity.id
_entity.type
_entity.pdbx_description
1 polymer ?
#
loop_
_entity_poly.entity_id
_entity_poly.type
_entity_poly.pdbx_seq_one_letter_code
_entity_poly.pdbx_strand_id
1 'polypeptide(L)'
;MRITSRKTAIAFFVTLGVSLAVAAMVLNISWIIFNWRELVPLILGVIFFGFIIAGVILNTIFLVREIRRNEQQDSFLNAVTHELKTPITSIRLYLETLQKRDLDEKQRKEFYQVMLEDTQRLMGTVEQVLRAARVVQRKAPLSRTELPLRPLVQDAVELARSRHHLAPDAMDWEKDGRPAEQLTVMGDREELFTALSNLLDNAVKYSPSQPQIRVDVVTPNLQQVQIRVRDNGVGIPGGELKRVFKRFYRVLNPGAAQVKGSGLGLFIVRAIARRHGGNAYAESEGPGRGSTVTIQLPRNSQ
;
A
#
# COMPACT_ATOMS: atom_id res chain seq x y z
N MET A 1 -9.75 -12.18 19.89
CA MET A 1 -10.96 -13.00 19.69
C MET A 1 -11.83 -12.66 18.46
N ARG A 2 -11.63 -11.53 17.73
CA ARG A 2 -12.45 -11.14 16.55
C ARG A 2 -12.02 -11.70 15.17
N ILE A 3 -10.79 -12.18 15.02
CA ILE A 3 -10.27 -12.62 13.70
C ILE A 3 -10.78 -13.99 13.28
N THR A 4 -10.97 -14.91 14.23
CA THR A 4 -11.55 -16.25 13.98
C THR A 4 -13.02 -16.17 13.56
N SER A 5 -13.78 -15.26 14.14
CA SER A 5 -15.21 -15.04 13.84
C SER A 5 -15.48 -14.56 12.40
N ARG A 6 -14.55 -13.80 11.77
CA ARG A 6 -14.77 -13.25 10.43
C ARG A 6 -14.39 -14.19 9.29
N LYS A 7 -13.32 -15.00 9.45
CA LYS A 7 -13.04 -16.09 8.51
C LYS A 7 -14.17 -17.11 8.50
N THR A 8 -14.75 -17.37 9.67
CA THR A 8 -15.94 -18.21 9.80
C THR A 8 -17.16 -17.55 9.16
N ALA A 9 -17.35 -16.24 9.25
CA ALA A 9 -18.43 -15.53 8.57
C ALA A 9 -18.31 -15.59 7.03
N ILE A 10 -17.11 -15.37 6.48
CA ILE A 10 -16.88 -15.52 5.04
C ILE A 10 -17.15 -16.97 4.61
N ALA A 11 -16.62 -17.95 5.35
CA ALA A 11 -16.87 -19.36 5.07
C ALA A 11 -18.37 -19.67 5.13
N PHE A 12 -19.08 -19.16 6.14
CA PHE A 12 -20.53 -19.32 6.28
C PHE A 12 -21.30 -18.76 5.07
N PHE A 13 -21.03 -17.53 4.66
CA PHE A 13 -21.73 -16.92 3.52
C PHE A 13 -21.39 -17.59 2.20
N VAL A 14 -20.16 -18.06 2.02
CA VAL A 14 -19.78 -18.84 0.83
C VAL A 14 -20.48 -20.21 0.83
N THR A 15 -20.48 -20.94 1.93
CA THR A 15 -21.16 -22.24 2.02
C THR A 15 -22.66 -22.08 1.88
N LEU A 16 -23.28 -21.06 2.47
CA LEU A 16 -24.69 -20.74 2.30
C LEU A 16 -25.02 -20.43 0.84
N GLY A 17 -24.22 -19.59 0.18
CA GLY A 17 -24.40 -19.27 -1.24
C GLY A 17 -24.29 -20.48 -2.14
N VAL A 18 -23.31 -21.35 -1.89
CA VAL A 18 -23.14 -22.61 -2.63
C VAL A 18 -24.33 -23.55 -2.40
N SER A 19 -24.78 -23.74 -1.16
CA SER A 19 -25.88 -24.59 -0.82
C SER A 19 -27.22 -24.11 -1.45
N LEU A 20 -27.47 -22.81 -1.46
CA LEU A 20 -28.63 -22.21 -2.13
C LEU A 20 -28.57 -22.38 -3.65
N ALA A 21 -27.37 -22.21 -4.25
CA ALA A 21 -27.20 -22.44 -5.69
C ALA A 21 -27.43 -23.91 -6.06
N VAL A 22 -26.95 -24.86 -5.26
CA VAL A 22 -27.18 -26.29 -5.44
C VAL A 22 -28.69 -26.62 -5.30
N ALA A 23 -29.34 -26.07 -4.27
CA ALA A 23 -30.79 -26.28 -4.08
C ALA A 23 -31.61 -25.74 -5.27
N ALA A 24 -31.27 -24.52 -5.75
CA ALA A 24 -31.91 -23.96 -6.94
C ALA A 24 -31.66 -24.82 -8.19
N MET A 25 -30.47 -25.40 -8.34
CA MET A 25 -30.15 -26.30 -9.46
C MET A 25 -30.96 -27.60 -9.40
N VAL A 26 -31.07 -28.19 -8.20
CA VAL A 26 -31.90 -29.41 -8.00
C VAL A 26 -33.38 -29.13 -8.32
N LEU A 27 -33.90 -27.98 -7.84
CA LEU A 27 -35.27 -27.57 -8.17
C LEU A 27 -35.47 -27.32 -9.67
N ASN A 28 -34.46 -26.73 -10.32
CA ASN A 28 -34.51 -26.54 -11.78
C ASN A 28 -34.55 -27.88 -12.53
N ILE A 29 -33.73 -28.84 -12.16
CA ILE A 29 -33.73 -30.17 -12.77
C ILE A 29 -35.09 -30.86 -12.55
N SER A 30 -35.62 -30.80 -11.32
CA SER A 30 -36.94 -31.34 -11.00
C SER A 30 -38.04 -30.67 -11.83
N TRP A 31 -37.97 -29.35 -12.01
CA TRP A 31 -38.89 -28.60 -12.84
C TRP A 31 -38.86 -29.04 -14.33
N ILE A 32 -37.64 -29.22 -14.87
CA ILE A 32 -37.40 -29.68 -16.22
C ILE A 32 -38.04 -31.09 -16.43
N ILE A 33 -37.81 -32.03 -15.49
CA ILE A 33 -38.31 -33.36 -15.54
C ILE A 33 -39.88 -33.39 -15.52
N PHE A 34 -40.45 -32.54 -14.64
CA PHE A 34 -41.90 -32.47 -14.49
C PHE A 34 -42.59 -31.85 -15.72
N ASN A 35 -41.99 -30.83 -16.32
CA ASN A 35 -42.58 -30.08 -17.45
C ASN A 35 -41.97 -30.46 -18.80
N TRP A 36 -41.35 -31.64 -18.94
CA TRP A 36 -40.65 -32.07 -20.16
C TRP A 36 -41.48 -32.00 -21.44
N ARG A 37 -42.81 -32.20 -21.34
CA ARG A 37 -43.72 -32.23 -22.49
C ARG A 37 -44.28 -30.85 -22.85
N GLU A 38 -44.09 -29.85 -22.02
CA GLU A 38 -44.66 -28.51 -22.21
C GLU A 38 -43.56 -27.47 -22.40
N LEU A 39 -43.42 -26.97 -23.63
CA LEU A 39 -42.32 -26.12 -24.03
C LEU A 39 -42.27 -24.78 -23.27
N VAL A 40 -43.45 -24.13 -23.10
CA VAL A 40 -43.54 -22.78 -22.51
C VAL A 40 -43.14 -22.78 -21.02
N PRO A 41 -43.75 -23.60 -20.13
CA PRO A 41 -43.32 -23.62 -18.72
C PRO A 41 -41.88 -24.11 -18.52
N LEU A 42 -41.39 -24.99 -19.40
CA LEU A 42 -40.01 -25.44 -19.37
C LEU A 42 -39.03 -24.28 -19.61
N ILE A 43 -39.21 -23.49 -20.66
CA ILE A 43 -38.36 -22.33 -20.98
C ILE A 43 -38.45 -21.28 -19.87
N LEU A 44 -39.66 -20.94 -19.42
CA LEU A 44 -39.84 -19.95 -18.35
C LEU A 44 -39.16 -20.40 -17.05
N GLY A 45 -39.27 -21.69 -16.71
CA GLY A 45 -38.62 -22.25 -15.52
C GLY A 45 -37.08 -22.16 -15.60
N VAL A 46 -36.49 -22.56 -16.73
CA VAL A 46 -35.02 -22.47 -16.93
C VAL A 46 -34.54 -21.04 -16.80
N ILE A 47 -35.22 -20.08 -17.41
CA ILE A 47 -34.89 -18.66 -17.31
C ILE A 47 -34.99 -18.15 -15.86
N PHE A 48 -36.11 -18.46 -15.20
CA PHE A 48 -36.37 -18.05 -13.82
C PHE A 48 -35.31 -18.57 -12.83
N PHE A 49 -35.00 -19.87 -12.88
CA PHE A 49 -33.96 -20.44 -12.04
C PHE A 49 -32.57 -19.94 -12.38
N GLY A 50 -32.32 -19.65 -13.68
CA GLY A 50 -31.08 -18.98 -14.11
C GLY A 50 -30.88 -17.61 -13.44
N PHE A 51 -31.94 -16.79 -13.36
CA PHE A 51 -31.89 -15.52 -12.65
C PHE A 51 -31.68 -15.68 -11.14
N ILE A 52 -32.31 -16.68 -10.51
CA ILE A 52 -32.11 -16.98 -9.09
C ILE A 52 -30.64 -17.33 -8.81
N ILE A 53 -30.08 -18.26 -9.59
CA ILE A 53 -28.69 -18.69 -9.44
C ILE A 53 -27.74 -17.52 -9.64
N ALA A 54 -27.93 -16.73 -10.69
CA ALA A 54 -27.14 -15.53 -10.95
C ALA A 54 -27.23 -14.51 -9.78
N GLY A 55 -28.43 -14.28 -9.26
CA GLY A 55 -28.67 -13.40 -8.11
C GLY A 55 -27.95 -13.87 -6.84
N VAL A 56 -28.00 -15.18 -6.54
CA VAL A 56 -27.30 -15.77 -5.39
C VAL A 56 -25.79 -15.63 -5.55
N ILE A 57 -25.23 -15.88 -6.72
CA ILE A 57 -23.80 -15.74 -6.99
C ILE A 57 -23.37 -14.27 -6.81
N LEU A 58 -24.08 -13.34 -7.43
CA LEU A 58 -23.79 -11.89 -7.33
C LEU A 58 -23.88 -11.41 -5.89
N ASN A 59 -24.89 -11.81 -5.14
CA ASN A 59 -25.07 -11.45 -3.74
C ASN A 59 -23.91 -12.00 -2.88
N THR A 60 -23.53 -13.26 -3.10
CA THR A 60 -22.40 -13.87 -2.37
C THR A 60 -21.09 -13.14 -2.65
N ILE A 61 -20.83 -12.80 -3.92
CA ILE A 61 -19.63 -12.01 -4.31
C ILE A 61 -19.66 -10.64 -3.63
N PHE A 62 -20.83 -9.97 -3.63
CA PHE A 62 -21.00 -8.66 -2.99
C PHE A 62 -20.72 -8.73 -1.48
N LEU A 63 -21.32 -9.68 -0.77
CA LEU A 63 -21.11 -9.87 0.67
C LEU A 63 -19.66 -10.16 1.01
N VAL A 64 -18.99 -11.05 0.27
CA VAL A 64 -17.57 -11.34 0.48
C VAL A 64 -16.69 -10.11 0.26
N ARG A 65 -17.00 -9.32 -0.77
CA ARG A 65 -16.29 -8.05 -1.03
C ARG A 65 -16.49 -7.04 0.11
N GLU A 66 -17.73 -6.92 0.60
CA GLU A 66 -18.06 -5.98 1.68
C GLU A 66 -17.38 -6.38 3.00
N ILE A 67 -17.39 -7.65 3.35
CA ILE A 67 -16.68 -8.17 4.54
C ILE A 67 -15.18 -7.86 4.43
N ARG A 68 -14.56 -8.12 3.27
CA ARG A 68 -13.14 -7.83 3.06
C ARG A 68 -12.83 -6.33 3.14
N ARG A 69 -13.74 -5.49 2.64
CA ARG A 69 -13.61 -4.03 2.73
C ARG A 69 -13.67 -3.56 4.17
N ASN A 70 -14.61 -4.07 4.96
CA ASN A 70 -14.73 -3.77 6.38
C ASN A 70 -13.51 -4.26 7.19
N GLU A 71 -12.97 -5.46 6.87
CA GLU A 71 -11.73 -5.95 7.48
C GLU A 71 -10.55 -5.01 7.22
N GLN A 72 -10.42 -4.49 6.01
CA GLN A 72 -9.36 -3.54 5.68
C GLN A 72 -9.53 -2.22 6.43
N GLN A 73 -10.77 -1.76 6.61
CA GLN A 73 -11.06 -0.52 7.34
C GLN A 73 -10.79 -0.66 8.85
N ASP A 74 -11.19 -1.77 9.46
CA ASP A 74 -10.91 -2.05 10.89
C ASP A 74 -9.41 -2.23 11.15
N SER A 75 -8.72 -2.93 10.26
CA SER A 75 -7.26 -3.07 10.34
C SER A 75 -6.57 -1.71 10.22
N PHE A 76 -7.09 -0.83 9.35
CA PHE A 76 -6.63 0.56 9.22
C PHE A 76 -6.77 1.32 10.54
N LEU A 77 -7.97 1.35 11.13
CA LEU A 77 -8.23 2.08 12.37
C LEU A 77 -7.40 1.55 13.54
N ASN A 78 -7.27 0.24 13.67
CA ASN A 78 -6.48 -0.38 14.72
C ASN A 78 -4.98 -0.04 14.59
N ALA A 79 -4.43 -0.08 13.38
CA ALA A 79 -3.03 0.24 13.14
C ALA A 79 -2.73 1.73 13.38
N VAL A 80 -3.59 2.64 12.90
CA VAL A 80 -3.48 4.09 13.17
C VAL A 80 -3.53 4.35 14.66
N THR A 81 -4.51 3.76 15.36
CA THR A 81 -4.65 3.93 16.81
C THR A 81 -3.41 3.46 17.56
N HIS A 82 -2.83 2.34 17.15
CA HIS A 82 -1.60 1.82 17.77
C HIS A 82 -0.39 2.74 17.53
N GLU A 83 -0.20 3.20 16.28
CA GLU A 83 0.92 4.09 15.92
C GLU A 83 0.82 5.49 16.58
N LEU A 84 -0.40 5.96 16.85
CA LEU A 84 -0.63 7.22 17.57
C LEU A 84 -0.50 7.03 19.09
N LYS A 85 -0.95 5.90 19.65
CA LYS A 85 -0.93 5.65 21.09
C LYS A 85 0.48 5.59 21.66
N THR A 86 1.43 5.01 20.93
CA THR A 86 2.81 4.85 21.39
C THR A 86 3.50 6.18 21.73
N PRO A 87 3.62 7.18 20.80
CA PRO A 87 4.23 8.45 21.10
C PRO A 87 3.42 9.25 22.16
N ILE A 88 2.09 9.19 22.13
CA ILE A 88 1.26 9.86 23.13
C ILE A 88 1.55 9.31 24.55
N THR A 89 1.68 7.98 24.67
CA THR A 89 1.96 7.35 25.97
C THR A 89 3.38 7.71 26.46
N SER A 90 4.36 7.78 25.55
CA SER A 90 5.72 8.19 25.87
C SER A 90 5.76 9.64 26.36
N ILE A 91 5.19 10.58 25.61
CA ILE A 91 5.09 12.00 26.00
C ILE A 91 4.43 12.15 27.36
N ARG A 92 3.31 11.45 27.58
CA ARG A 92 2.60 11.49 28.86
C ARG A 92 3.47 10.97 30.02
N LEU A 93 4.19 9.87 29.81
CA LEU A 93 5.07 9.29 30.83
C LEU A 93 6.18 10.27 31.24
N TYR A 94 6.83 10.93 30.27
CA TYR A 94 7.86 11.93 30.56
C TYR A 94 7.28 13.15 31.27
N LEU A 95 6.10 13.63 30.87
CA LEU A 95 5.41 14.73 31.57
C LEU A 95 5.05 14.35 33.02
N GLU A 96 4.49 13.15 33.26
CA GLU A 96 4.17 12.68 34.61
C GLU A 96 5.43 12.51 35.46
N THR A 97 6.55 12.14 34.85
CA THR A 97 7.84 12.01 35.57
C THR A 97 8.39 13.39 35.94
N LEU A 98 8.33 14.36 35.01
CA LEU A 98 8.73 15.75 35.28
C LEU A 98 7.90 16.39 36.40
N GLN A 99 6.63 16.01 36.54
CA GLN A 99 5.75 16.52 37.61
C GLN A 99 6.03 15.89 38.97
N LYS A 100 6.48 14.62 39.01
CA LYS A 100 6.59 13.84 40.25
C LYS A 100 8.01 13.77 40.81
N ARG A 101 9.02 14.06 40.01
CA ARG A 101 10.42 13.93 40.38
C ARG A 101 11.16 15.25 40.19
N ASP A 102 12.00 15.57 41.15
CA ASP A 102 12.97 16.65 40.99
C ASP A 102 14.15 16.08 40.18
N LEU A 103 14.28 16.56 38.94
CA LEU A 103 15.28 16.11 37.99
C LEU A 103 16.31 17.20 37.79
N ASP A 104 17.57 16.81 37.55
CA ASP A 104 18.60 17.74 37.17
C ASP A 104 18.32 18.38 35.79
N GLU A 105 19.02 19.47 35.46
CA GLU A 105 18.82 20.23 34.23
C GLU A 105 19.13 19.39 32.98
N LYS A 106 20.11 18.48 33.07
CA LYS A 106 20.47 17.59 31.96
C LYS A 106 19.37 16.60 31.66
N GLN A 107 18.86 15.94 32.70
CA GLN A 107 17.74 14.98 32.56
C GLN A 107 16.46 15.65 32.03
N ARG A 108 16.17 16.89 32.50
CA ARG A 108 15.06 17.67 31.98
C ARG A 108 15.18 17.95 30.47
N LYS A 109 16.38 18.38 30.03
CA LYS A 109 16.64 18.64 28.61
C LYS A 109 16.50 17.37 27.77
N GLU A 110 17.01 16.23 28.24
CA GLU A 110 16.85 14.93 27.58
C GLU A 110 15.36 14.56 27.41
N PHE A 111 14.56 14.73 28.46
CA PHE A 111 13.12 14.45 28.40
C PHE A 111 12.38 15.37 27.43
N TYR A 112 12.70 16.67 27.42
CA TYR A 112 12.13 17.59 26.44
C TYR A 112 12.49 17.19 25.01
N GLN A 113 13.72 16.77 24.77
CA GLN A 113 14.16 16.31 23.45
C GLN A 113 13.38 15.08 22.98
N VAL A 114 13.23 14.08 23.86
CA VAL A 114 12.45 12.87 23.53
C VAL A 114 10.98 13.20 23.24
N MET A 115 10.37 14.07 24.05
CA MET A 115 8.98 14.50 23.82
C MET A 115 8.82 15.27 22.51
N LEU A 116 9.80 16.09 22.14
CA LEU A 116 9.81 16.82 20.86
C LEU A 116 9.89 15.86 19.68
N GLU A 117 10.78 14.85 19.76
CA GLU A 117 10.92 13.81 18.73
C GLU A 117 9.63 12.98 18.58
N ASP A 118 9.01 12.60 19.70
CA ASP A 118 7.73 11.87 19.68
C ASP A 118 6.59 12.72 19.13
N THR A 119 6.58 14.03 19.39
CA THR A 119 5.61 14.96 18.80
C THR A 119 5.80 15.09 17.28
N GLN A 120 7.03 15.21 16.80
CA GLN A 120 7.35 15.25 15.37
C GLN A 120 6.94 13.94 14.68
N ARG A 121 7.20 12.80 15.35
CA ARG A 121 6.77 11.49 14.87
C ARG A 121 5.24 11.37 14.78
N LEU A 122 4.51 11.89 15.77
CA LEU A 122 3.05 11.93 15.78
C LEU A 122 2.52 12.72 14.58
N MET A 123 3.05 13.93 14.36
CA MET A 123 2.69 14.76 13.21
C MET A 123 2.94 14.06 11.88
N GLY A 124 4.11 13.43 11.71
CA GLY A 124 4.44 12.65 10.51
C GLY A 124 3.48 11.49 10.27
N THR A 125 3.04 10.81 11.33
CA THR A 125 2.05 9.72 11.23
C THR A 125 0.69 10.25 10.80
N VAL A 126 0.22 11.36 11.38
CA VAL A 126 -1.05 12.02 11.01
C VAL A 126 -1.03 12.44 9.54
N GLU A 127 0.05 13.08 9.09
CA GLU A 127 0.19 13.47 7.69
C GLU A 127 0.18 12.28 6.72
N GLN A 128 0.85 11.18 7.07
CA GLN A 128 0.83 9.96 6.25
C GLN A 128 -0.57 9.34 6.16
N VAL A 129 -1.33 9.32 7.26
CA VAL A 129 -2.72 8.86 7.30
C VAL A 129 -3.60 9.74 6.41
N LEU A 130 -3.47 11.07 6.52
CA LEU A 130 -4.23 12.00 5.69
C LEU A 130 -3.88 11.87 4.20
N ARG A 131 -2.61 11.70 3.86
CA ARG A 131 -2.16 11.44 2.48
C ARG A 131 -2.74 10.12 1.95
N ALA A 132 -2.66 9.04 2.73
CA ALA A 132 -3.24 7.76 2.34
C ALA A 132 -4.77 7.85 2.13
N ALA A 133 -5.48 8.58 3.00
CA ALA A 133 -6.92 8.80 2.87
C ALA A 133 -7.25 9.62 1.61
N ARG A 134 -6.52 10.69 1.34
CA ARG A 134 -6.72 11.54 0.14
C ARG A 134 -6.52 10.75 -1.15
N VAL A 135 -5.45 9.95 -1.25
CA VAL A 135 -5.16 9.15 -2.46
C VAL A 135 -6.27 8.14 -2.74
N VAL A 136 -6.90 7.59 -1.69
CA VAL A 136 -7.99 6.61 -1.84
C VAL A 136 -9.34 7.27 -2.11
N GLN A 137 -9.60 8.42 -1.49
CA GLN A 137 -10.90 9.11 -1.59
C GLN A 137 -10.99 10.03 -2.81
N ARG A 138 -9.87 10.48 -3.37
CA ARG A 138 -9.89 11.35 -4.55
C ARG A 138 -10.48 10.64 -5.76
N LYS A 139 -11.81 10.78 -5.91
CA LYS A 139 -12.54 10.54 -7.17
C LYS A 139 -12.36 11.72 -8.16
N ALA A 140 -11.75 12.81 -7.70
CA ALA A 140 -11.47 13.97 -8.56
C ALA A 140 -10.57 13.58 -9.71
N PRO A 141 -10.83 14.08 -10.92
CA PRO A 141 -9.94 13.87 -12.06
C PRO A 141 -8.53 14.35 -11.70
N LEU A 142 -7.53 13.57 -12.07
CA LEU A 142 -6.12 13.96 -11.93
C LEU A 142 -5.88 15.22 -12.78
N SER A 143 -5.19 16.20 -12.25
CA SER A 143 -4.59 17.26 -13.04
C SER A 143 -3.42 16.66 -13.83
N ARG A 144 -3.75 15.97 -14.93
CA ARG A 144 -2.76 15.31 -15.77
C ARG A 144 -2.12 16.34 -16.68
N THR A 145 -0.87 16.62 -16.41
CA THR A 145 0.00 17.41 -17.29
C THR A 145 1.11 16.52 -17.82
N GLU A 146 1.70 16.93 -18.92
CA GLU A 146 2.91 16.30 -19.40
C GLU A 146 4.07 16.63 -18.46
N LEU A 147 4.69 15.61 -17.89
CA LEU A 147 5.72 15.73 -16.86
C LEU A 147 7.02 15.12 -17.34
N PRO A 148 8.10 15.90 -17.45
CA PRO A 148 9.43 15.36 -17.64
C PRO A 148 9.88 14.62 -16.36
N LEU A 149 10.25 13.35 -16.51
CA LEU A 149 10.60 12.49 -15.37
C LEU A 149 11.94 12.86 -14.73
N ARG A 150 12.89 13.34 -15.52
CA ARG A 150 14.23 13.65 -15.02
C ARG A 150 14.23 14.69 -13.89
N PRO A 151 13.66 15.90 -14.05
CA PRO A 151 13.61 16.87 -12.97
C PRO A 151 12.79 16.37 -11.78
N LEU A 152 11.70 15.61 -12.03
CA LEU A 152 10.90 15.05 -10.95
C LEU A 152 11.70 14.08 -10.06
N VAL A 153 12.48 13.18 -10.68
CA VAL A 153 13.32 12.22 -9.93
C VAL A 153 14.49 12.93 -9.26
N GLN A 154 15.11 13.89 -9.93
CA GLN A 154 16.20 14.69 -9.38
C GLN A 154 15.75 15.43 -8.11
N ASP A 155 14.63 16.16 -8.16
CA ASP A 155 14.09 16.86 -6.99
C ASP A 155 13.79 15.91 -5.82
N ALA A 156 13.27 14.71 -6.11
CA ALA A 156 12.96 13.72 -5.10
C ALA A 156 14.25 13.15 -4.44
N VAL A 157 15.29 12.89 -5.25
CA VAL A 157 16.61 12.44 -4.76
C VAL A 157 17.27 13.50 -3.90
N GLU A 158 17.27 14.76 -4.34
CA GLU A 158 17.86 15.88 -3.57
C GLU A 158 17.14 16.08 -2.24
N LEU A 159 15.80 16.01 -2.24
CA LEU A 159 15.01 16.08 -1.01
C LEU A 159 15.35 14.92 -0.05
N ALA A 160 15.48 13.69 -0.57
CA ALA A 160 15.81 12.54 0.26
C ALA A 160 17.23 12.64 0.84
N ARG A 161 18.21 13.06 0.04
CA ARG A 161 19.59 13.32 0.52
C ARG A 161 19.61 14.35 1.63
N SER A 162 18.95 15.49 1.45
CA SER A 162 18.87 16.56 2.44
C SER A 162 18.17 16.09 3.72
N ARG A 163 17.02 15.43 3.61
CA ARG A 163 16.22 14.98 4.76
C ARG A 163 16.94 13.97 5.64
N HIS A 164 17.67 13.06 5.02
CA HIS A 164 18.37 11.98 5.72
C HIS A 164 19.85 12.25 5.94
N HIS A 165 20.33 13.45 5.62
CA HIS A 165 21.73 13.86 5.74
C HIS A 165 22.71 12.86 5.12
N LEU A 166 22.37 12.37 3.91
CA LEU A 166 23.15 11.35 3.23
C LEU A 166 24.41 11.95 2.58
N ALA A 167 25.47 11.16 2.58
CA ALA A 167 26.65 11.45 1.77
C ALA A 167 26.29 11.46 0.27
N PRO A 168 26.98 12.25 -0.56
CA PRO A 168 26.67 12.36 -2.00
C PRO A 168 26.69 11.05 -2.76
N ASP A 169 27.52 10.09 -2.33
CA ASP A 169 27.71 8.76 -2.90
C ASP A 169 26.72 7.70 -2.37
N ALA A 170 25.99 8.01 -1.30
CA ALA A 170 25.03 7.08 -0.71
C ALA A 170 23.78 6.87 -1.57
N MET A 171 23.50 7.79 -2.49
CA MET A 171 22.35 7.69 -3.41
C MET A 171 22.78 8.06 -4.82
N ASP A 172 22.93 7.06 -5.66
CA ASP A 172 23.27 7.24 -7.06
C ASP A 172 22.01 7.38 -7.91
N TRP A 173 21.97 8.49 -8.64
CA TRP A 173 20.98 8.74 -9.68
C TRP A 173 21.70 8.69 -11.01
N GLU A 174 21.64 7.54 -11.67
CA GLU A 174 22.38 7.31 -12.88
C GLU A 174 21.82 8.11 -14.04
N LYS A 175 22.70 8.89 -14.62
CA LYS A 175 22.55 9.46 -15.95
C LYS A 175 22.81 8.34 -16.96
N ASP A 176 21.90 7.38 -17.09
CA ASP A 176 22.00 6.43 -18.20
C ASP A 176 22.16 7.25 -19.48
N GLY A 177 23.21 7.03 -20.25
CA GLY A 177 23.65 7.83 -21.38
C GLY A 177 22.68 7.94 -22.56
N ARG A 178 21.42 7.63 -22.33
CA ARG A 178 20.28 7.97 -23.20
C ARG A 178 19.65 9.25 -22.69
N PRO A 179 19.20 10.17 -23.57
CA PRO A 179 18.61 11.44 -23.17
C PRO A 179 17.30 11.19 -22.41
N ALA A 180 17.41 10.92 -21.07
CA ALA A 180 16.27 10.91 -20.17
C ALA A 180 15.53 12.25 -20.18
N GLU A 181 16.07 13.25 -20.84
CA GLU A 181 15.50 14.57 -21.10
C GLU A 181 14.19 14.51 -21.90
N GLN A 182 13.94 13.41 -22.63
CA GLN A 182 12.75 13.22 -23.46
C GLN A 182 11.71 12.26 -22.86
N LEU A 183 11.94 11.71 -21.65
CA LEU A 183 10.98 10.80 -21.05
C LEU A 183 9.92 11.59 -20.30
N THR A 184 8.72 11.64 -20.88
CA THR A 184 7.56 12.28 -20.28
C THR A 184 6.47 11.25 -19.94
N VAL A 185 5.66 11.57 -18.92
CA VAL A 185 4.46 10.84 -18.55
C VAL A 185 3.31 11.82 -18.37
N MET A 186 2.09 11.36 -18.58
CA MET A 186 0.90 12.13 -18.24
C MET A 186 0.53 11.91 -16.78
N GLY A 187 0.69 12.94 -15.92
CA GLY A 187 0.47 12.75 -14.49
C GLY A 187 0.34 14.03 -13.68
N ASP A 188 0.03 13.84 -12.42
CA ASP A 188 0.02 14.87 -11.38
C ASP A 188 1.39 14.88 -10.69
N ARG A 189 2.10 16.00 -10.79
CA ARG A 189 3.47 16.16 -10.27
C ARG A 189 3.55 15.92 -8.77
N GLU A 190 2.59 16.44 -8.00
CA GLU A 190 2.60 16.32 -6.54
C GLU A 190 2.40 14.87 -6.10
N GLU A 191 1.48 14.15 -6.77
CA GLU A 191 1.26 12.74 -6.46
C GLU A 191 2.48 11.89 -6.83
N LEU A 192 3.04 12.05 -8.02
CA LEU A 192 4.22 11.28 -8.44
C LEU A 192 5.44 11.61 -7.59
N PHE A 193 5.64 12.88 -7.23
CA PHE A 193 6.69 13.28 -6.29
C PHE A 193 6.49 12.64 -4.91
N THR A 194 5.25 12.58 -4.42
CA THR A 194 4.90 11.89 -3.18
C THR A 194 5.23 10.40 -3.25
N ALA A 195 4.94 9.74 -4.38
CA ALA A 195 5.27 8.33 -4.58
C ALA A 195 6.79 8.09 -4.55
N LEU A 196 7.55 8.92 -5.26
CA LEU A 196 9.02 8.83 -5.29
C LEU A 196 9.63 9.09 -3.90
N SER A 197 9.18 10.12 -3.20
CA SER A 197 9.64 10.41 -1.83
C SER A 197 9.39 9.25 -0.89
N ASN A 198 8.22 8.59 -0.96
CA ASN A 198 7.94 7.40 -0.14
C ASN A 198 8.84 6.21 -0.49
N LEU A 199 9.21 6.04 -1.77
CA LEU A 199 10.15 4.99 -2.17
C LEU A 199 11.55 5.25 -1.63
N LEU A 200 12.06 6.47 -1.79
CA LEU A 200 13.39 6.87 -1.35
C LEU A 200 13.50 6.83 0.18
N ASP A 201 12.50 7.35 0.89
CA ASP A 201 12.42 7.26 2.35
C ASP A 201 12.45 5.80 2.84
N ASN A 202 11.76 4.89 2.14
CA ASN A 202 11.80 3.46 2.47
C ASN A 202 13.18 2.85 2.18
N ALA A 203 13.79 3.15 1.03
CA ALA A 203 15.11 2.65 0.68
C ALA A 203 16.16 3.03 1.73
N VAL A 204 16.17 4.30 2.18
CA VAL A 204 17.06 4.74 3.27
C VAL A 204 16.75 4.02 4.57
N LYS A 205 15.49 3.96 4.95
CA LYS A 205 15.02 3.46 6.24
C LYS A 205 15.31 1.98 6.47
N TYR A 206 15.26 1.18 5.41
CA TYR A 206 15.48 -0.26 5.46
C TYR A 206 16.91 -0.66 5.08
N SER A 207 17.78 0.31 4.75
CA SER A 207 19.19 0.09 4.51
C SER A 207 20.01 0.10 5.81
N PRO A 208 21.18 -0.53 5.84
CA PRO A 208 22.10 -0.47 6.98
C PRO A 208 22.66 0.94 7.20
N SER A 209 23.56 1.08 8.17
CA SER A 209 24.20 2.37 8.52
C SER A 209 24.92 3.06 7.36
N GLN A 210 25.28 2.35 6.30
CA GLN A 210 25.83 2.89 5.06
C GLN A 210 24.87 2.53 3.89
N PRO A 211 23.80 3.33 3.69
CA PRO A 211 22.87 3.07 2.61
C PRO A 211 23.54 3.27 1.25
N GLN A 212 23.32 2.33 0.36
CA GLN A 212 23.67 2.43 -1.05
C GLN A 212 22.38 2.27 -1.86
N ILE A 213 21.91 3.39 -2.38
CA ILE A 213 20.64 3.46 -3.09
C ILE A 213 20.91 3.87 -4.52
N ARG A 214 20.35 3.10 -5.46
CA ARG A 214 20.43 3.42 -6.89
C ARG A 214 19.05 3.68 -7.43
N VAL A 215 18.93 4.77 -8.18
CA VAL A 215 17.69 5.16 -8.86
C VAL A 215 17.91 5.10 -10.37
N ASP A 216 17.13 4.30 -11.06
CA ASP A 216 17.21 4.16 -12.52
C ASP A 216 15.86 4.49 -13.15
N VAL A 217 15.87 5.17 -14.31
CA VAL A 217 14.69 5.32 -15.17
C VAL A 217 14.94 4.56 -16.47
N VAL A 218 14.12 3.55 -16.70
CA VAL A 218 14.28 2.66 -17.86
C VAL A 218 12.98 2.57 -18.65
N THR A 219 13.11 2.34 -19.96
CA THR A 219 11.99 2.11 -20.89
C THR A 219 12.02 0.68 -21.36
N PRO A 220 11.33 -0.26 -20.68
CA PRO A 220 11.35 -1.67 -21.07
C PRO A 220 10.71 -1.91 -22.45
N ASN A 221 9.81 -1.02 -22.85
CA ASN A 221 9.17 -1.01 -24.17
C ASN A 221 8.71 0.43 -24.54
N LEU A 222 8.16 0.60 -25.75
CA LEU A 222 7.71 1.89 -26.24
C LEU A 222 6.52 2.49 -25.48
N GLN A 223 5.77 1.67 -24.75
CA GLN A 223 4.52 2.07 -24.09
C GLN A 223 4.68 2.33 -22.58
N GLN A 224 5.84 1.99 -22.01
CA GLN A 224 6.02 1.99 -20.56
C GLN A 224 7.36 2.59 -20.16
N VAL A 225 7.33 3.31 -19.05
CA VAL A 225 8.52 3.78 -18.34
C VAL A 225 8.50 3.21 -16.93
N GLN A 226 9.66 2.87 -16.41
CA GLN A 226 9.86 2.33 -15.07
C GLN A 226 10.86 3.19 -14.32
N ILE A 227 10.49 3.60 -13.11
CA ILE A 227 11.39 4.21 -12.14
C ILE A 227 11.70 3.13 -11.12
N ARG A 228 12.97 2.72 -11.03
CA ARG A 228 13.45 1.66 -10.14
C ARG A 228 14.29 2.27 -9.03
N VAL A 229 13.97 1.94 -7.80
CA VAL A 229 14.78 2.29 -6.63
C VAL A 229 15.31 0.99 -6.04
N ARG A 230 16.62 0.81 -6.11
CA ARG A 230 17.34 -0.35 -5.57
C ARG A 230 18.06 0.07 -4.30
N ASP A 231 17.95 -0.73 -3.26
CA ASP A 231 18.64 -0.56 -1.99
C ASP A 231 19.49 -1.79 -1.64
N ASN A 232 20.47 -1.60 -0.75
CA ASN A 232 21.29 -2.66 -0.15
C ASN A 232 20.75 -3.09 1.23
N GLY A 233 19.45 -2.93 1.46
CA GLY A 233 18.79 -3.09 2.75
C GLY A 233 18.56 -4.52 3.19
N VAL A 234 17.68 -4.64 4.19
CA VAL A 234 17.34 -5.92 4.85
C VAL A 234 16.66 -6.94 3.93
N GLY A 235 16.26 -6.53 2.71
CA GLY A 235 15.59 -7.37 1.73
C GLY A 235 14.16 -7.77 2.14
N ILE A 236 13.46 -8.41 1.20
CA ILE A 236 12.05 -8.81 1.36
C ILE A 236 11.93 -10.31 1.09
N PRO A 237 11.39 -11.11 2.03
CA PRO A 237 11.13 -12.53 1.76
C PRO A 237 10.15 -12.71 0.59
N GLY A 238 10.38 -13.70 -0.28
CA GLY A 238 9.61 -13.89 -1.52
C GLY A 238 8.09 -13.97 -1.32
N GLY A 239 7.61 -14.60 -0.24
CA GLY A 239 6.18 -14.67 0.12
C GLY A 239 5.56 -13.33 0.50
N GLU A 240 6.38 -12.31 0.80
CA GLU A 240 5.96 -11.00 1.26
C GLU A 240 5.94 -9.91 0.18
N LEU A 241 6.56 -10.14 -0.97
CA LEU A 241 6.71 -9.17 -2.07
C LEU A 241 5.39 -8.54 -2.53
N LYS A 242 4.29 -9.30 -2.54
CA LYS A 242 2.95 -8.78 -2.86
C LYS A 242 2.27 -8.12 -1.65
N ARG A 243 2.65 -8.53 -0.44
CA ARG A 243 2.01 -8.10 0.81
C ARG A 243 2.51 -6.76 1.31
N VAL A 244 3.77 -6.39 1.01
CA VAL A 244 4.39 -5.11 1.43
C VAL A 244 3.64 -3.88 0.88
N PHE A 245 2.82 -4.03 -0.15
CA PHE A 245 1.94 -2.99 -0.69
C PHE A 245 0.55 -2.94 -0.03
N LYS A 246 0.27 -3.81 0.95
CA LYS A 246 -0.98 -3.70 1.72
C LYS A 246 -0.84 -2.61 2.78
N ARG A 247 -1.96 -1.95 3.10
CA ARG A 247 -1.99 -0.93 4.16
C ARG A 247 -1.51 -1.50 5.49
N PHE A 248 -0.62 -0.78 6.19
CA PHE A 248 -0.08 -1.12 7.51
C PHE A 248 0.62 -2.47 7.57
N TYR A 249 0.90 -3.04 6.41
CA TYR A 249 1.64 -4.29 6.37
C TYR A 249 3.13 -4.01 6.58
N ARG A 250 3.71 -4.79 7.48
CA ARG A 250 5.15 -4.79 7.77
C ARG A 250 5.64 -6.22 7.82
N VAL A 251 6.81 -6.44 7.27
CA VAL A 251 7.47 -7.75 7.36
C VAL A 251 8.02 -7.91 8.79
N LEU A 252 7.60 -8.97 9.47
CA LEU A 252 8.10 -9.34 10.79
C LEU A 252 9.40 -10.13 10.62
N ASN A 253 10.51 -9.41 10.38
CA ASN A 253 11.86 -9.99 10.31
C ASN A 253 12.74 -9.33 11.37
N PRO A 254 13.68 -10.05 12.01
CA PRO A 254 14.54 -9.46 13.05
C PRO A 254 15.24 -8.16 12.62
N GLY A 255 15.69 -8.07 11.37
CA GLY A 255 16.29 -6.85 10.81
C GLY A 255 15.29 -5.72 10.50
N ALA A 256 14.04 -6.05 10.16
CA ALA A 256 13.00 -5.07 9.85
C ALA A 256 12.15 -4.68 11.09
N ALA A 257 12.17 -5.47 12.14
CA ALA A 257 11.36 -5.22 13.36
C ALA A 257 11.79 -3.95 14.09
N GLN A 258 13.07 -3.56 14.00
CA GLN A 258 13.62 -2.35 14.62
C GLN A 258 13.34 -1.08 13.81
N VAL A 259 12.98 -1.20 12.53
CA VAL A 259 12.72 -0.04 11.67
C VAL A 259 11.34 0.53 11.98
N LYS A 260 11.28 1.72 12.56
CA LYS A 260 10.03 2.40 12.90
C LYS A 260 9.28 2.85 11.62
N GLY A 261 7.96 2.61 11.53
CA GLY A 261 7.16 3.07 10.38
C GLY A 261 5.73 2.56 10.33
N SER A 262 4.84 3.36 9.73
CA SER A 262 3.39 3.12 9.66
C SER A 262 2.96 1.99 8.71
N GLY A 263 3.84 1.50 7.81
CA GLY A 263 3.46 0.55 6.76
C GLY A 263 2.53 1.13 5.68
N LEU A 264 2.49 2.45 5.53
CA LEU A 264 1.67 3.16 4.53
C LEU A 264 2.45 3.54 3.27
N GLY A 265 3.78 3.68 3.33
CA GLY A 265 4.59 4.24 2.24
C GLY A 265 4.39 3.48 0.92
N LEU A 266 4.65 2.18 0.87
CA LEU A 266 4.50 1.37 -0.36
C LEU A 266 3.05 1.24 -0.81
N PHE A 267 2.08 1.26 0.12
CA PHE A 267 0.67 1.32 -0.25
C PHE A 267 0.33 2.61 -1.01
N ILE A 268 0.82 3.77 -0.54
CA ILE A 268 0.64 5.08 -1.20
C ILE A 268 1.29 5.05 -2.58
N VAL A 269 2.52 4.55 -2.70
CA VAL A 269 3.23 4.37 -3.97
C VAL A 269 2.37 3.60 -4.98
N ARG A 270 1.87 2.44 -4.60
CA ARG A 270 1.07 1.60 -5.52
C ARG A 270 -0.28 2.23 -5.86
N ALA A 271 -0.90 2.92 -4.91
CA ALA A 271 -2.16 3.61 -5.13
C ALA A 271 -1.99 4.77 -6.13
N ILE A 272 -0.93 5.56 -6.00
CA ILE A 272 -0.60 6.64 -6.94
C ILE A 272 -0.26 6.08 -8.32
N ALA A 273 0.60 5.06 -8.42
CA ALA A 273 0.94 4.43 -9.69
C ALA A 273 -0.32 3.95 -10.44
N ARG A 274 -1.25 3.31 -9.74
CA ARG A 274 -2.52 2.84 -10.32
C ARG A 274 -3.43 3.97 -10.77
N ARG A 275 -3.49 5.07 -10.05
CA ARG A 275 -4.25 6.27 -10.47
C ARG A 275 -3.70 6.86 -11.78
N HIS A 276 -2.41 6.70 -12.02
CA HIS A 276 -1.73 7.12 -13.24
C HIS A 276 -1.76 6.06 -14.36
N GLY A 277 -2.57 5.00 -14.21
CA GLY A 277 -2.72 3.93 -15.21
C GLY A 277 -1.57 2.91 -15.20
N GLY A 278 -0.69 2.99 -14.21
CA GLY A 278 0.45 2.10 -14.03
C GLY A 278 0.30 1.10 -12.88
N ASN A 279 1.43 0.64 -12.37
CA ASN A 279 1.50 -0.27 -11.23
C ASN A 279 2.80 -0.04 -10.43
N ALA A 280 2.90 -0.64 -9.22
CA ALA A 280 4.15 -0.74 -8.50
C ALA A 280 4.33 -2.17 -7.99
N TYR A 281 5.58 -2.65 -8.02
CA TYR A 281 5.96 -3.98 -7.57
C TYR A 281 7.35 -3.96 -6.94
N ALA A 282 7.68 -5.02 -6.21
CA ALA A 282 8.95 -5.18 -5.54
C ALA A 282 9.59 -6.51 -5.94
N GLU A 283 10.90 -6.51 -6.01
CA GLU A 283 11.77 -7.66 -6.27
C GLU A 283 12.84 -7.69 -5.19
N SER A 284 13.21 -8.88 -4.75
CA SER A 284 14.28 -9.10 -3.78
C SER A 284 14.71 -10.56 -3.85
N GLU A 285 16.00 -10.80 -3.74
CA GLU A 285 16.59 -12.16 -3.65
C GLU A 285 16.41 -12.78 -2.25
N GLY A 286 15.82 -12.02 -1.32
CA GLY A 286 15.55 -12.48 0.03
C GLY A 286 16.20 -11.61 1.12
N PRO A 287 16.11 -12.05 2.39
CA PRO A 287 16.65 -11.31 3.53
C PRO A 287 18.15 -11.04 3.39
N GLY A 288 18.57 -9.79 3.66
CA GLY A 288 19.95 -9.33 3.61
C GLY A 288 20.50 -9.07 2.20
N ARG A 289 19.66 -9.20 1.16
CA ARG A 289 20.08 -9.01 -0.24
C ARG A 289 19.57 -7.71 -0.87
N GLY A 290 19.03 -6.80 -0.05
CA GLY A 290 18.41 -5.58 -0.54
C GLY A 290 17.10 -5.85 -1.28
N SER A 291 16.54 -4.78 -1.81
CA SER A 291 15.33 -4.85 -2.63
C SER A 291 15.36 -3.84 -3.78
N THR A 292 14.54 -4.11 -4.78
CA THR A 292 14.27 -3.18 -5.87
C THR A 292 12.76 -2.93 -5.91
N VAL A 293 12.34 -1.68 -5.73
CA VAL A 293 10.95 -1.31 -5.87
C VAL A 293 10.79 -0.47 -7.14
N THR A 294 9.86 -0.90 -7.98
CA THR A 294 9.62 -0.31 -9.30
C THR A 294 8.25 0.37 -9.35
N ILE A 295 8.22 1.62 -9.80
CA ILE A 295 7.01 2.30 -10.28
C ILE A 295 7.00 2.17 -11.81
N GLN A 296 5.94 1.58 -12.34
CA GLN A 296 5.72 1.45 -13.77
C GLN A 296 4.57 2.38 -14.18
N LEU A 297 4.79 3.22 -15.17
CA LEU A 297 3.82 4.20 -15.68
C LEU A 297 3.66 4.04 -17.20
N PRO A 298 2.49 4.39 -17.77
CA PRO A 298 2.34 4.54 -19.20
C PRO A 298 3.25 5.67 -19.69
N ARG A 299 3.99 5.39 -20.76
CA ARG A 299 4.77 6.42 -21.46
C ARG A 299 3.87 7.27 -22.34
N ASN A 300 4.08 8.57 -22.34
CA ASN A 300 3.48 9.43 -23.35
C ASN A 300 4.24 9.18 -24.67
N SER A 301 3.65 8.39 -25.56
CA SER A 301 4.17 8.25 -26.93
C SER A 301 3.64 9.42 -27.74
N GLN A 302 4.49 10.41 -28.01
CA GLN A 302 4.25 11.34 -29.12
C GLN A 302 4.34 10.60 -30.44
#